data_6fb65b989a781dd150dd28340ab33997
#
_entry.id   6fb65b989a781dd150dd28340ab33997
#
_cell.length_a   1.000
_cell.length_b   1.000
_cell.length_c   1.000
_cell.angle_alpha   90.00
_cell.angle_beta   90.00
_cell.angle_gamma   90.00
#
_symmetry.space_group_name_H-M   'P 1'
#
loop_
_entity.id
_entity.type
_entity.pdbx_description
1 polymer ?
#
loop_
_entity_poly.entity_id
_entity_poly.type
_entity_poly.pdbx_seq_one_letter_code
_entity_poly.pdbx_strand_id
1 'polypeptide(L)'
;MDYELIVIGAGPGGCSAALYGAREGLTTLLVEPAAPGGQMSVTAWVENYPGVPGASGQDLANAMLAGAKAAGATFLQAQVTGLHLTGSPKIVETTRGAYTAGAVVLAMGAAPRKLALPEAERFLGRGLSYCATCDGMFFRNKDVAVLGGGNGAAASARSLARLCRQVHVIFRKEHMSAEAREQEAL
;
A
#
# COMPACT_ATOMS: atom_id res chain seq x y z
N MET A 1 -23.12 2.64 -20.41
CA MET A 1 -21.98 2.23 -19.58
C MET A 1 -20.94 3.33 -19.77
N ASP A 2 -20.52 3.96 -18.68
CA ASP A 2 -19.65 5.13 -18.76
C ASP A 2 -18.20 4.75 -19.01
N TYR A 3 -17.77 3.63 -18.41
CA TYR A 3 -16.41 3.08 -18.52
C TYR A 3 -16.44 1.56 -18.72
N GLU A 4 -15.45 1.02 -19.40
CA GLU A 4 -15.26 -0.43 -19.48
C GLU A 4 -14.58 -0.95 -18.23
N LEU A 5 -13.69 -0.14 -17.62
CA LEU A 5 -12.97 -0.46 -16.41
C LEU A 5 -13.00 0.71 -15.42
N ILE A 6 -13.39 0.44 -14.16
CA ILE A 6 -13.17 1.36 -13.04
C ILE A 6 -12.17 0.72 -12.07
N VAL A 7 -11.12 1.47 -11.73
CA VAL A 7 -10.10 1.07 -10.74
C VAL A 7 -10.27 1.94 -9.51
N ILE A 8 -10.40 1.34 -8.34
CA ILE A 8 -10.57 2.03 -7.05
C ILE A 8 -9.28 1.95 -6.24
N GLY A 9 -8.68 3.11 -5.99
CA GLY A 9 -7.40 3.28 -5.29
C GLY A 9 -6.26 3.59 -6.26
N ALA A 10 -5.57 4.72 -6.06
CA ALA A 10 -4.44 5.17 -6.88
C ALA A 10 -3.08 4.93 -6.20
N GLY A 11 -2.94 3.83 -5.47
CA GLY A 11 -1.64 3.28 -5.08
C GLY A 11 -0.95 2.60 -6.28
N PRO A 12 0.25 2.02 -6.08
CA PRO A 12 1.00 1.36 -7.17
C PRO A 12 0.19 0.32 -7.93
N GLY A 13 -0.59 -0.51 -7.22
CA GLY A 13 -1.45 -1.53 -7.84
C GLY A 13 -2.54 -0.93 -8.71
N GLY A 14 -3.22 0.13 -8.22
CA GLY A 14 -4.28 0.79 -8.98
C GLY A 14 -3.76 1.57 -10.16
N CYS A 15 -2.66 2.32 -10.01
CA CYS A 15 -2.01 3.00 -11.13
C CYS A 15 -1.56 2.02 -12.22
N SER A 16 -1.02 0.85 -11.82
CA SER A 16 -0.64 -0.20 -12.76
C SER A 16 -1.86 -0.77 -13.48
N ALA A 17 -2.93 -1.11 -12.75
CA ALA A 17 -4.17 -1.61 -13.36
C ALA A 17 -4.78 -0.61 -14.34
N ALA A 18 -4.81 0.68 -13.98
CA ALA A 18 -5.33 1.73 -14.85
C ALA A 18 -4.45 1.96 -16.07
N LEU A 19 -3.11 1.92 -15.91
CA LEU A 19 -2.16 2.01 -17.02
C LEU A 19 -2.42 0.91 -18.05
N TYR A 20 -2.48 -0.35 -17.60
CA TYR A 20 -2.65 -1.46 -18.53
C TYR A 20 -4.07 -1.51 -19.09
N GLY A 21 -5.12 -1.23 -18.33
CA GLY A 21 -6.47 -1.10 -18.85
C GLY A 21 -6.55 -0.10 -20.01
N ALA A 22 -5.97 1.09 -19.82
CA ALA A 22 -5.94 2.10 -20.87
C ALA A 22 -5.07 1.70 -22.08
N ARG A 23 -3.93 1.01 -21.86
CA ARG A 23 -3.07 0.51 -22.95
C ARG A 23 -3.75 -0.57 -23.81
N GLU A 24 -4.63 -1.38 -23.21
CA GLU A 24 -5.48 -2.35 -23.92
C GLU A 24 -6.67 -1.70 -24.64
N GLY A 25 -6.77 -0.35 -24.59
CA GLY A 25 -7.82 0.40 -25.27
C GLY A 25 -9.13 0.51 -24.50
N LEU A 26 -9.17 0.06 -23.24
CA LEU A 26 -10.38 0.18 -22.42
C LEU A 26 -10.58 1.63 -21.95
N THR A 27 -11.80 2.13 -22.05
CA THR A 27 -12.20 3.37 -21.36
C THR A 27 -12.07 3.16 -19.87
N THR A 28 -11.02 3.73 -19.25
CA THR A 28 -10.61 3.42 -17.88
C THR A 28 -10.74 4.64 -16.97
N LEU A 29 -11.41 4.46 -15.82
CA LEU A 29 -11.51 5.44 -14.73
C LEU A 29 -10.71 4.96 -13.53
N LEU A 30 -9.80 5.80 -13.01
CA LEU A 30 -9.08 5.59 -11.76
C LEU A 30 -9.63 6.56 -10.70
N VAL A 31 -10.15 6.02 -9.59
CA VAL A 31 -10.79 6.79 -8.51
C VAL A 31 -9.94 6.74 -7.25
N GLU A 32 -9.65 7.90 -6.65
CA GLU A 32 -8.91 8.02 -5.39
C GLU A 32 -9.40 9.24 -4.60
N PRO A 33 -9.71 9.12 -3.30
CA PRO A 33 -10.20 10.26 -2.52
C PRO A 33 -9.13 11.31 -2.17
N ALA A 34 -7.88 10.88 -2.04
CA ALA A 34 -6.77 11.72 -1.59
C ALA A 34 -5.70 11.94 -2.68
N ALA A 35 -4.51 12.32 -2.26
CA ALA A 35 -3.35 12.31 -3.14
C ALA A 35 -3.00 10.88 -3.57
N PRO A 36 -2.53 10.68 -4.81
CA PRO A 36 -2.17 9.35 -5.29
C PRO A 36 -0.98 8.77 -4.53
N GLY A 37 -0.86 7.43 -4.57
CA GLY A 37 0.31 6.71 -4.07
C GLY A 37 0.05 5.83 -2.85
N GLY A 38 -1.08 6.01 -2.16
CA GLY A 38 -1.41 5.21 -0.98
C GLY A 38 -0.28 5.24 0.06
N GLN A 39 0.06 4.08 0.63
CA GLN A 39 1.11 4.02 1.66
C GLN A 39 2.51 4.39 1.17
N MET A 40 2.80 4.23 -0.11
CA MET A 40 4.10 4.61 -0.67
C MET A 40 4.31 6.13 -0.60
N SER A 41 3.27 6.94 -0.78
CA SER A 41 3.38 8.40 -0.81
C SER A 41 3.92 9.03 0.48
N VAL A 42 3.74 8.36 1.62
CA VAL A 42 4.24 8.83 2.93
C VAL A 42 5.69 8.43 3.22
N THR A 43 6.31 7.63 2.36
CA THR A 43 7.71 7.23 2.49
C THR A 43 8.61 8.37 2.04
N ALA A 44 9.47 8.85 2.93
CA ALA A 44 10.34 9.99 2.65
C ALA A 44 11.30 9.69 1.48
N TRP A 45 11.82 8.46 1.42
CA TRP A 45 12.77 8.04 0.38
C TRP A 45 12.59 6.56 0.04
N VAL A 46 12.40 6.25 -1.24
CA VAL A 46 12.28 4.90 -1.81
C VAL A 46 13.50 4.61 -2.65
N GLU A 47 14.30 3.62 -2.27
CA GLU A 47 15.54 3.23 -2.97
C GLU A 47 15.51 1.79 -3.51
N ASN A 48 14.41 1.07 -3.24
CA ASN A 48 14.24 -0.34 -3.60
C ASN A 48 13.20 -0.56 -4.71
N TYR A 49 12.85 0.48 -5.47
CA TYR A 49 11.97 0.34 -6.63
C TYR A 49 12.81 0.14 -7.90
N PRO A 50 12.68 -1.01 -8.61
CA PRO A 50 13.49 -1.30 -9.78
C PRO A 50 13.34 -0.23 -10.87
N GLY A 51 14.47 0.22 -11.42
CA GLY A 51 14.51 1.27 -12.45
C GLY A 51 14.48 2.70 -11.94
N VAL A 52 14.31 2.90 -10.61
CA VAL A 52 14.39 4.22 -9.97
C VAL A 52 15.48 4.16 -8.91
N PRO A 53 16.62 4.85 -9.09
CA PRO A 53 17.76 4.75 -8.17
C PRO A 53 17.49 5.40 -6.80
N GLY A 54 16.42 6.18 -6.69
CA GLY A 54 15.94 6.81 -5.47
C GLY A 54 15.00 7.96 -5.79
N ALA A 55 13.89 8.04 -5.05
CA ALA A 55 12.90 9.12 -5.18
C ALA A 55 12.11 9.26 -3.87
N SER A 56 11.46 10.40 -3.64
CA SER A 56 10.43 10.44 -2.62
C SER A 56 9.26 9.53 -3.04
N GLY A 57 8.58 8.94 -2.05
CA GLY A 57 7.40 8.11 -2.33
C GLY A 57 6.31 8.90 -3.05
N GLN A 58 6.19 10.19 -2.79
CA GLN A 58 5.24 11.08 -3.47
C GLN A 58 5.62 11.32 -4.93
N ASP A 59 6.90 11.53 -5.24
CA ASP A 59 7.35 11.73 -6.63
C ASP A 59 7.15 10.46 -7.46
N LEU A 60 7.45 9.31 -6.87
CA LEU A 60 7.22 8.02 -7.51
C LEU A 60 5.71 7.78 -7.75
N ALA A 61 4.86 8.13 -6.78
CA ALA A 61 3.41 8.04 -6.92
C ALA A 61 2.88 8.96 -8.04
N ASN A 62 3.37 10.18 -8.10
CA ASN A 62 3.02 11.13 -9.15
C ASN A 62 3.44 10.63 -10.53
N ALA A 63 4.63 10.03 -10.64
CA ALA A 63 5.11 9.44 -11.89
C ALA A 63 4.23 8.26 -12.34
N MET A 64 3.80 7.40 -11.42
CA MET A 64 2.87 6.30 -11.72
C MET A 64 1.52 6.80 -12.22
N LEU A 65 0.93 7.79 -11.54
CA LEU A 65 -0.32 8.40 -11.99
C LEU A 65 -0.17 9.08 -13.35
N ALA A 66 0.93 9.81 -13.56
CA ALA A 66 1.21 10.46 -14.83
C ALA A 66 1.30 9.44 -15.97
N GLY A 67 1.94 8.28 -15.73
CA GLY A 67 2.00 7.18 -16.68
C GLY A 67 0.62 6.63 -17.05
N ALA A 68 -0.26 6.39 -16.06
CA ALA A 68 -1.61 5.93 -16.29
C ALA A 68 -2.43 6.95 -17.11
N LYS A 69 -2.33 8.24 -16.78
CA LYS A 69 -3.00 9.31 -17.53
C LYS A 69 -2.47 9.46 -18.97
N ALA A 70 -1.16 9.35 -19.15
CA ALA A 70 -0.55 9.41 -20.47
C ALA A 70 -0.99 8.24 -21.37
N ALA A 71 -1.31 7.07 -20.78
CA ALA A 71 -1.89 5.95 -21.50
C ALA A 71 -3.39 6.12 -21.84
N GLY A 72 -4.06 7.14 -21.30
CA GLY A 72 -5.47 7.43 -21.57
C GLY A 72 -6.42 7.20 -20.40
N ALA A 73 -5.94 6.78 -19.23
CA ALA A 73 -6.80 6.64 -18.06
C ALA A 73 -7.29 8.01 -17.55
N THR A 74 -8.59 8.10 -17.27
CA THR A 74 -9.18 9.27 -16.59
C THR A 74 -8.96 9.14 -15.09
N PHE A 75 -8.49 10.19 -14.44
CA PHE A 75 -8.37 10.24 -12.98
C PHE A 75 -9.48 11.06 -12.36
N LEU A 76 -10.16 10.51 -11.37
CA LEU A 76 -11.22 11.16 -10.61
C LEU A 76 -10.81 11.22 -9.14
N GLN A 77 -10.62 12.42 -8.62
CA GLN A 77 -10.46 12.60 -7.18
C GLN A 77 -11.83 12.64 -6.52
N ALA A 78 -12.24 11.50 -5.96
CA ALA A 78 -13.51 11.32 -5.28
C ALA A 78 -13.44 10.15 -4.30
N GLN A 79 -14.24 10.22 -3.24
CA GLN A 79 -14.42 9.08 -2.33
C GLN A 79 -15.52 8.16 -2.88
N VAL A 80 -15.26 6.86 -2.93
CA VAL A 80 -16.28 5.85 -3.21
C VAL A 80 -17.15 5.68 -1.99
N THR A 81 -18.47 5.80 -2.17
CA THR A 81 -19.48 5.73 -1.11
C THR A 81 -20.35 4.49 -1.18
N GLY A 82 -20.43 3.83 -2.34
CA GLY A 82 -21.20 2.61 -2.54
C GLY A 82 -20.70 1.78 -3.72
N LEU A 83 -20.93 0.47 -3.66
CA LEU A 83 -20.56 -0.48 -4.70
C LEU A 83 -21.70 -1.46 -4.94
N HIS A 84 -22.15 -1.54 -6.19
CA HIS A 84 -23.11 -2.54 -6.65
C HIS A 84 -22.45 -3.39 -7.74
N LEU A 85 -21.78 -4.47 -7.30
CA LEU A 85 -20.91 -5.29 -8.17
C LEU A 85 -21.58 -6.54 -8.71
N THR A 86 -22.82 -6.83 -8.27
CA THR A 86 -23.65 -7.92 -8.81
C THR A 86 -24.39 -7.42 -10.06
N GLY A 87 -24.42 -8.23 -11.10
CA GLY A 87 -25.08 -7.85 -12.35
C GLY A 87 -24.17 -7.12 -13.36
N SER A 88 -24.79 -6.59 -14.41
CA SER A 88 -24.13 -5.80 -15.46
C SER A 88 -25.09 -4.71 -15.94
N PRO A 89 -24.65 -3.44 -16.01
CA PRO A 89 -23.34 -2.94 -15.61
C PRO A 89 -23.15 -2.94 -14.09
N LYS A 90 -21.89 -2.90 -13.64
CA LYS A 90 -21.55 -2.62 -12.25
C LYS A 90 -21.66 -1.12 -11.96
N ILE A 91 -22.02 -0.76 -10.73
CA ILE A 91 -22.20 0.65 -10.35
C ILE A 91 -21.23 0.99 -9.22
N VAL A 92 -20.52 2.10 -9.39
CA VAL A 92 -19.62 2.69 -8.37
C VAL A 92 -20.17 4.07 -8.02
N GLU A 93 -20.67 4.23 -6.80
CA GLU A 93 -21.13 5.49 -6.26
C GLU A 93 -19.97 6.26 -5.64
N THR A 94 -19.90 7.56 -5.92
CA THR A 94 -18.84 8.42 -5.39
C THR A 94 -19.42 9.74 -4.90
N THR A 95 -18.63 10.53 -4.19
CA THR A 95 -18.98 11.90 -3.78
C THR A 95 -19.15 12.85 -4.97
N ARG A 96 -18.85 12.43 -6.20
CA ARG A 96 -19.00 13.22 -7.43
C ARG A 96 -19.99 12.62 -8.42
N GLY A 97 -20.79 11.64 -8.00
CA GLY A 97 -21.80 10.97 -8.81
C GLY A 97 -21.59 9.47 -8.90
N ALA A 98 -22.51 8.80 -9.56
CA ALA A 98 -22.45 7.37 -9.82
C ALA A 98 -21.93 7.11 -11.24
N TYR A 99 -21.09 6.09 -11.39
CA TYR A 99 -20.49 5.66 -12.65
C TYR A 99 -20.78 4.19 -12.89
N THR A 100 -21.02 3.85 -14.14
CA THR A 100 -21.27 2.45 -14.56
C THR A 100 -20.06 1.86 -15.26
N ALA A 101 -19.75 0.58 -14.97
CA ALA A 101 -18.61 -0.12 -15.56
C ALA A 101 -18.92 -1.56 -15.96
N GLY A 102 -18.18 -2.05 -16.95
CA GLY A 102 -18.12 -3.48 -17.30
C GLY A 102 -17.39 -4.31 -16.25
N ALA A 103 -16.26 -3.77 -15.77
CA ALA A 103 -15.43 -4.40 -14.73
C ALA A 103 -14.99 -3.37 -13.68
N VAL A 104 -14.73 -3.86 -12.47
CA VAL A 104 -14.20 -3.05 -11.36
C VAL A 104 -13.00 -3.76 -10.74
N VAL A 105 -11.89 -3.04 -10.59
CA VAL A 105 -10.70 -3.49 -9.86
C VAL A 105 -10.65 -2.78 -8.52
N LEU A 106 -10.60 -3.55 -7.43
CA LEU A 106 -10.43 -3.06 -6.07
C LEU A 106 -8.95 -3.05 -5.72
N ALA A 107 -8.33 -1.86 -5.74
CA ALA A 107 -6.90 -1.65 -5.44
C ALA A 107 -6.70 -0.71 -4.24
N MET A 108 -7.60 -0.80 -3.26
CA MET A 108 -7.68 0.09 -2.10
C MET A 108 -6.53 -0.07 -1.09
N GLY A 109 -5.64 -1.04 -1.33
CA GLY A 109 -4.50 -1.32 -0.47
C GLY A 109 -4.90 -1.88 0.90
N ALA A 110 -3.99 -1.75 1.85
CA ALA A 110 -4.20 -2.12 3.25
C ALA A 110 -3.52 -1.10 4.15
N ALA A 111 -4.10 -0.82 5.29
CA ALA A 111 -3.47 0.01 6.30
C ALA A 111 -2.98 -0.88 7.45
N PRO A 112 -1.74 -0.70 7.95
CA PRO A 112 -1.29 -1.39 9.15
C PRO A 112 -2.15 -0.98 10.33
N ARG A 113 -2.38 -1.93 11.25
CA ARG A 113 -3.03 -1.59 12.51
C ARG A 113 -2.11 -0.66 13.30
N LYS A 114 -2.58 0.54 13.57
CA LYS A 114 -1.81 1.52 14.35
C LYS A 114 -1.52 0.99 15.76
N LEU A 115 -0.33 1.30 16.25
CA LEU A 115 0.07 0.99 17.61
C LEU A 115 -0.70 1.90 18.59
N ALA A 116 -1.45 1.28 19.49
CA ALA A 116 -2.25 1.99 20.50
C ALA A 116 -1.39 2.43 21.71
N LEU A 117 -0.33 3.20 21.46
CA LEU A 117 0.48 3.83 22.49
C LEU A 117 0.35 5.34 22.39
N PRO A 118 0.33 6.05 23.55
CA PRO A 118 0.39 7.50 23.56
C PRO A 118 1.59 7.97 22.73
N GLU A 119 1.39 9.01 21.94
CA GLU A 119 2.44 9.67 21.16
C GLU A 119 3.15 8.80 20.09
N ALA A 120 2.69 7.55 19.81
CA ALA A 120 3.32 6.68 18.81
C ALA A 120 3.51 7.37 17.45
N GLU A 121 2.55 8.19 17.07
CA GLU A 121 2.60 8.92 15.80
C GLU A 121 3.78 9.90 15.70
N ARG A 122 4.27 10.43 16.82
CA ARG A 122 5.45 11.33 16.86
C ARG A 122 6.75 10.63 16.47
N PHE A 123 6.78 9.31 16.62
CA PHE A 123 7.97 8.49 16.32
C PHE A 123 7.90 7.85 14.92
N LEU A 124 6.81 8.05 14.18
CA LEU A 124 6.69 7.53 12.83
C LEU A 124 7.77 8.13 11.92
N GLY A 125 8.60 7.28 11.30
CA GLY A 125 9.80 7.69 10.57
C GLY A 125 10.96 8.21 11.44
N ARG A 126 10.81 8.19 12.77
CA ARG A 126 11.82 8.65 13.75
C ARG A 126 12.10 7.61 14.83
N GLY A 127 11.98 6.33 14.49
CA GLY A 127 12.17 5.22 15.41
C GLY A 127 11.01 4.21 15.39
N LEU A 128 9.84 4.59 14.91
CA LEU A 128 8.71 3.70 14.67
C LEU A 128 8.49 3.54 13.17
N SER A 129 8.35 2.30 12.73
CA SER A 129 7.99 1.93 11.36
C SER A 129 6.97 0.80 11.38
N TYR A 130 6.12 0.76 10.37
CA TYR A 130 5.20 -0.35 10.11
C TYR A 130 5.66 -1.24 8.94
N CYS A 131 6.83 -0.96 8.35
CA CYS A 131 7.37 -1.72 7.22
C CYS A 131 8.84 -2.04 7.44
N ALA A 132 9.15 -3.22 7.94
CA ALA A 132 10.52 -3.66 8.15
C ALA A 132 11.35 -3.72 6.86
N THR A 133 10.71 -4.09 5.74
CA THR A 133 11.37 -4.19 4.44
C THR A 133 11.68 -2.82 3.83
N CYS A 134 10.79 -1.83 4.07
CA CYS A 134 10.97 -0.48 3.55
C CYS A 134 12.05 0.28 4.31
N ASP A 135 11.97 0.22 5.65
CA ASP A 135 12.72 1.10 6.55
C ASP A 135 13.85 0.39 7.28
N GLY A 136 14.01 -0.92 7.11
CA GLY A 136 14.97 -1.73 7.86
C GLY A 136 16.41 -1.22 7.77
N MET A 137 16.82 -0.67 6.63
CA MET A 137 18.17 -0.10 6.43
C MET A 137 18.48 1.07 7.37
N PHE A 138 17.49 1.88 7.78
CA PHE A 138 17.68 2.97 8.72
C PHE A 138 18.02 2.49 10.16
N PHE A 139 17.77 1.21 10.43
CA PHE A 139 18.01 0.56 11.71
C PHE A 139 19.26 -0.34 11.70
N ARG A 140 20.07 -0.28 10.66
CA ARG A 140 21.30 -1.07 10.55
C ARG A 140 22.19 -0.89 11.78
N ASN A 141 22.67 -2.02 12.34
CA ASN A 141 23.51 -2.07 13.54
C ASN A 141 22.87 -1.49 14.82
N LYS A 142 21.55 -1.27 14.84
CA LYS A 142 20.81 -0.85 16.02
C LYS A 142 20.07 -2.02 16.68
N ASP A 143 19.69 -1.85 17.93
CA ASP A 143 18.76 -2.74 18.61
C ASP A 143 17.34 -2.30 18.28
N VAL A 144 16.51 -3.25 17.90
CA VAL A 144 15.13 -3.00 17.48
C VAL A 144 14.15 -3.92 18.18
N ALA A 145 12.92 -3.46 18.33
CA ALA A 145 11.81 -4.26 18.82
C ALA A 145 10.77 -4.43 17.72
N VAL A 146 10.35 -5.67 17.47
CA VAL A 146 9.22 -6.00 16.59
C VAL A 146 8.01 -6.30 17.46
N LEU A 147 6.96 -5.50 17.33
CA LEU A 147 5.74 -5.63 18.11
C LEU A 147 4.71 -6.47 17.35
N GLY A 148 4.42 -7.66 17.86
CA GLY A 148 3.47 -8.61 17.29
C GLY A 148 3.94 -10.05 17.38
N GLY A 149 3.02 -11.00 17.29
CA GLY A 149 3.32 -12.45 17.38
C GLY A 149 2.80 -13.26 16.19
N GLY A 150 2.30 -12.64 15.14
CA GLY A 150 1.82 -13.32 13.93
C GLY A 150 2.90 -13.45 12.85
N ASN A 151 2.55 -14.07 11.70
CA ASN A 151 3.44 -14.30 10.56
C ASN A 151 4.17 -13.04 10.11
N GLY A 152 3.49 -11.89 10.05
CA GLY A 152 4.09 -10.62 9.67
C GLY A 152 5.19 -10.15 10.64
N ALA A 153 5.03 -10.40 11.94
CA ALA A 153 6.06 -10.08 12.94
C ALA A 153 7.27 -11.01 12.82
N ALA A 154 7.03 -12.31 12.63
CA ALA A 154 8.10 -13.29 12.42
C ALA A 154 8.91 -12.96 11.15
N ALA A 155 8.24 -12.69 10.03
CA ALA A 155 8.89 -12.30 8.78
C ALA A 155 9.68 -10.99 8.93
N SER A 156 9.13 -10.00 9.64
CA SER A 156 9.83 -8.74 9.93
C SER A 156 11.06 -8.94 10.79
N ALA A 157 10.95 -9.73 11.85
CA ALA A 157 12.07 -10.03 12.74
C ALA A 157 13.21 -10.72 12.00
N ARG A 158 12.91 -11.73 11.17
CA ARG A 158 13.88 -12.43 10.34
C ARG A 158 14.57 -11.50 9.34
N SER A 159 13.83 -10.58 8.74
CA SER A 159 14.40 -9.58 7.82
C SER A 159 15.34 -8.64 8.55
N LEU A 160 14.94 -8.13 9.71
CA LEU A 160 15.74 -7.20 10.51
C LEU A 160 16.96 -7.86 11.16
N ALA A 161 16.90 -9.15 11.50
CA ALA A 161 18.04 -9.90 12.06
C ALA A 161 19.27 -9.91 11.14
N ARG A 162 19.08 -9.70 9.85
CA ARG A 162 20.19 -9.61 8.87
C ARG A 162 20.84 -8.22 8.84
N LEU A 163 20.21 -7.22 9.42
CA LEU A 163 20.63 -5.82 9.33
C LEU A 163 20.96 -5.22 10.70
N CYS A 164 20.18 -5.58 11.70
CA CYS A 164 20.25 -4.99 13.04
C CYS A 164 21.22 -5.75 13.93
N ARG A 165 21.71 -5.10 14.98
CA ARG A 165 22.58 -5.72 15.98
C ARG A 165 21.83 -6.75 16.81
N GLN A 166 20.61 -6.40 17.22
CA GLN A 166 19.72 -7.26 18.01
C GLN A 166 18.27 -6.98 17.65
N VAL A 167 17.45 -8.03 17.60
CA VAL A 167 16.00 -7.94 17.34
C VAL A 167 15.27 -8.59 18.51
N HIS A 168 14.41 -7.81 19.16
CA HIS A 168 13.51 -8.29 20.21
C HIS A 168 12.12 -8.43 19.65
N VAL A 169 11.50 -9.62 19.76
CA VAL A 169 10.10 -9.83 19.37
C VAL A 169 9.23 -9.74 20.61
N ILE A 170 8.31 -8.77 20.64
CA ILE A 170 7.46 -8.49 21.78
C ILE A 170 6.02 -8.78 21.39
N PHE A 171 5.36 -9.70 22.10
CA PHE A 171 3.97 -10.07 21.90
C PHE A 171 3.25 -10.33 23.24
N ARG A 172 1.92 -10.20 23.22
CA ARG A 172 1.11 -10.20 24.45
C ARG A 172 0.71 -11.59 24.95
N LYS A 173 0.73 -12.60 24.07
CA LYS A 173 0.33 -13.96 24.39
C LYS A 173 1.53 -14.74 24.92
N GLU A 174 1.28 -15.86 25.59
CA GLU A 174 2.32 -16.76 26.06
C GLU A 174 3.16 -17.34 24.91
N HIS A 175 2.51 -17.60 23.77
CA HIS A 175 3.15 -18.10 22.56
C HIS A 175 2.83 -17.22 21.35
N MET A 176 3.74 -17.21 20.39
CA MET A 176 3.51 -16.57 19.10
C MET A 176 2.33 -17.26 18.39
N SER A 177 1.55 -16.48 17.67
CA SER A 177 0.48 -16.98 16.80
C SER A 177 0.91 -17.15 15.34
N ALA A 178 2.19 -16.96 15.04
CA ALA A 178 2.76 -17.27 13.76
C ALA A 178 2.71 -18.78 13.50
N GLU A 179 2.66 -19.16 12.23
CA GLU A 179 2.73 -20.56 11.83
C GLU A 179 4.05 -21.20 12.29
N ALA A 180 4.04 -22.51 12.59
CA ALA A 180 5.23 -23.22 13.09
C ALA A 180 6.46 -22.97 12.21
N ARG A 181 6.30 -23.07 10.90
CA ARG A 181 7.36 -22.79 9.93
C ARG A 181 7.99 -21.39 10.07
N GLU A 182 7.20 -20.38 10.37
CA GLU A 182 7.67 -19.00 10.57
C GLU A 182 8.39 -18.84 11.90
N GLN A 183 7.99 -19.61 12.93
CA GLN A 183 8.64 -19.63 14.23
C GLN A 183 9.98 -20.37 14.20
N GLU A 184 10.07 -21.49 13.47
CA GLU A 184 11.29 -22.28 13.30
C GLU A 184 12.39 -21.51 12.52
N ALA A 185 11.98 -20.51 11.74
CA ALA A 185 12.89 -19.70 10.93
C ALA A 185 13.41 -18.45 11.68
N LEU A 186 13.01 -18.23 12.94
CA LEU A 186 13.52 -17.15 13.81
C LEU A 186 14.78 -17.57 14.54
#